data_5e392075ebf1c86840eefacbfb0635bd
#
_entry.id   5e392075ebf1c86840eefacbfb0635bd
#
_cell.length_a   1.000
_cell.length_b   1.000
_cell.length_c   1.000
_cell.angle_alpha   90.00
_cell.angle_beta   90.00
_cell.angle_gamma   90.00
#
_symmetry.space_group_name_H-M   'P 1'
#
loop_
_entity.id
_entity.type
_entity.pdbx_description
1 polymer ?
#
loop_
_entity_poly.entity_id
_entity_poly.type
_entity_poly.pdbx_seq_one_letter_code
_entity_poly.pdbx_strand_id
1 'polypeptide(L)'
;RLKAPELIAGVHSMAGLAGKISQLQSEEANSEVEGCLTTATEESGNWLTLPCPSHDHPLLLIPKEIRRQFLDELLDNAVFKDELFHEKKYEWVFRDEPCTICSALYQELLKKEGDPLKVLESVYARPYMFNRRMGAGISVLNPGDRRSQRNVRTDETVQRTLNALFAPSGKVPYLYSGYAKVNNGIYALMDVKSHNTERLMDLHNIISDGVHKVDHIEERVNSLFFALMNPEDKKVLTDLAAFSDRIEYINIPYVLDIKTEIEIYREVFGQHINESFLPRVLHNFARTIVATRLRTRSDAMLEWIQNAEKYELYCDKNLQLLKMEIYTGHIPPWLEEEDVERFTSKRRLKIIAESEQDGWQGLSGRDSIRMFNEFFSMYAREDKLIDMSMLGIFFRKYCKKDKSILPMGFLDSLLRMYNYSVLQSVKESLYYYNEEQITRDIQNYMFAVNFEPGTTEVCRFTGERLEISEA
;
A
#
# COMPACT_ATOMS: atom_id res chain seq x y z
N ARG A 1 -6.05 -30.02 2.50
CA ARG A 1 -7.36 -29.96 3.19
C ARG A 1 -7.20 -30.56 4.58
N LEU A 2 -7.34 -29.77 5.63
CA LEU A 2 -7.28 -30.25 7.02
C LEU A 2 -8.70 -30.24 7.58
N LYS A 3 -9.09 -31.31 8.26
CA LYS A 3 -10.36 -31.36 9.00
C LYS A 3 -10.29 -30.40 10.19
N ALA A 4 -11.41 -29.81 10.58
CA ALA A 4 -11.43 -28.84 11.69
C ALA A 4 -10.78 -29.36 12.97
N PRO A 5 -10.97 -30.62 13.41
CA PRO A 5 -10.25 -31.17 14.55
C PRO A 5 -8.74 -31.24 14.39
N GLU A 6 -8.26 -31.50 13.16
CA GLU A 6 -6.81 -31.51 12.85
C GLU A 6 -6.22 -30.10 12.83
N LEU A 7 -7.01 -29.10 12.43
CA LEU A 7 -6.61 -27.70 12.48
C LEU A 7 -6.48 -27.22 13.92
N ILE A 8 -7.43 -27.59 14.75
CA ILE A 8 -7.46 -27.28 16.18
C ILE A 8 -6.30 -27.99 16.90
N ALA A 9 -6.07 -29.27 16.62
CA ALA A 9 -4.92 -30.02 17.13
C ALA A 9 -3.56 -29.53 16.58
N GLY A 10 -3.54 -28.99 15.33
CA GLY A 10 -2.34 -28.47 14.69
C GLY A 10 -1.87 -27.10 15.20
N VAL A 11 -2.72 -26.39 15.94
CA VAL A 11 -2.37 -25.12 16.59
C VAL A 11 -1.37 -25.32 17.75
N HIS A 12 -1.13 -26.56 18.18
CA HIS A 12 -0.06 -26.88 19.13
C HIS A 12 1.36 -26.57 18.64
N SER A 13 1.56 -26.27 17.35
CA SER A 13 2.85 -25.83 16.81
C SER A 13 2.62 -24.95 15.59
N MET A 14 2.77 -23.62 15.77
CA MET A 14 2.78 -22.66 14.66
C MET A 14 3.83 -23.02 13.58
N ALA A 15 4.97 -23.60 13.97
CA ALA A 15 5.99 -24.12 13.08
C ALA A 15 5.49 -25.33 12.25
N GLY A 16 4.68 -26.21 12.84
CA GLY A 16 4.07 -27.33 12.13
C GLY A 16 3.00 -26.90 11.13
N LEU A 17 2.24 -25.84 11.43
CA LEU A 17 1.25 -25.28 10.52
C LEU A 17 1.92 -24.58 9.30
N ALA A 18 2.96 -23.80 9.53
CA ALA A 18 3.72 -23.15 8.47
C ALA A 18 4.40 -24.17 7.54
N GLY A 19 4.96 -25.25 8.08
CA GLY A 19 5.55 -26.33 7.30
C GLY A 19 4.51 -27.10 6.46
N LYS A 20 3.34 -27.40 7.01
CA LYS A 20 2.24 -28.06 6.29
C LYS A 20 1.62 -27.15 5.23
N ILE A 21 1.48 -25.85 5.50
CA ILE A 21 1.02 -24.85 4.50
C ILE A 21 2.02 -24.77 3.34
N SER A 22 3.33 -24.74 3.64
CA SER A 22 4.39 -24.73 2.62
C SER A 22 4.40 -26.00 1.76
N GLN A 23 4.15 -27.18 2.33
CA GLN A 23 4.03 -28.42 1.58
C GLN A 23 2.77 -28.43 0.68
N LEU A 24 1.63 -27.97 1.18
CA LEU A 24 0.41 -27.84 0.38
C LEU A 24 0.58 -26.82 -0.76
N GLN A 25 1.32 -25.73 -0.56
CA GLN A 25 1.64 -24.77 -1.61
C GLN A 25 2.52 -25.36 -2.71
N SER A 26 3.43 -26.28 -2.39
CA SER A 26 4.29 -26.95 -3.37
C SER A 26 3.55 -28.05 -4.18
N GLU A 27 2.53 -28.66 -3.61
CA GLU A 27 1.68 -29.65 -4.30
C GLU A 27 0.62 -28.97 -5.20
N GLU A 28 0.07 -27.82 -4.79
CA GLU A 28 -0.92 -27.05 -5.58
C GLU A 28 -0.31 -26.22 -6.73
N ALA A 29 0.99 -25.92 -6.71
CA ALA A 29 1.66 -25.22 -7.81
C ALA A 29 1.71 -26.03 -9.11
N ASN A 30 1.42 -27.32 -9.05
CA ASN A 30 1.36 -28.23 -10.21
C ASN A 30 -0.07 -28.59 -10.66
N SER A 31 -1.12 -28.09 -10.02
CA SER A 31 -2.50 -28.27 -10.47
C SER A 31 -3.09 -26.95 -10.94
N GLU A 32 -3.42 -26.89 -12.22
CA GLU A 32 -4.10 -25.76 -12.86
C GLU A 32 -5.37 -25.38 -12.09
N VAL A 33 -5.49 -24.07 -11.86
CA VAL A 33 -6.59 -23.45 -11.11
C VAL A 33 -7.84 -23.45 -11.98
N GLU A 34 -8.65 -24.46 -11.89
CA GLU A 34 -10.06 -24.35 -12.21
C GLU A 34 -10.85 -24.03 -10.95
N GLY A 35 -11.39 -22.81 -10.92
CA GLY A 35 -12.40 -22.41 -9.96
C GLY A 35 -13.72 -23.10 -10.26
N CYS A 36 -13.79 -24.40 -10.04
CA CYS A 36 -14.98 -25.19 -10.26
C CYS A 36 -15.31 -26.05 -9.03
N LEU A 37 -16.60 -26.13 -8.74
CA LEU A 37 -17.17 -27.14 -7.90
C LEU A 37 -16.71 -28.52 -8.39
N THR A 38 -15.72 -29.11 -7.76
CA THR A 38 -15.37 -30.48 -8.03
C THR A 38 -16.36 -31.38 -7.30
N THR A 39 -17.29 -31.95 -8.05
CA THR A 39 -17.91 -33.20 -7.68
C THR A 39 -16.84 -34.27 -7.84
N ALA A 40 -16.08 -34.56 -6.78
CA ALA A 40 -15.15 -35.67 -6.79
C ALA A 40 -15.97 -36.97 -6.68
N THR A 41 -16.06 -37.70 -7.78
CA THR A 41 -16.47 -39.10 -7.80
C THR A 41 -15.22 -39.94 -7.47
N GLU A 42 -14.91 -40.08 -6.19
CA GLU A 42 -14.10 -41.21 -5.73
C GLU A 42 -15.02 -42.25 -5.11
N GLU A 43 -14.78 -43.47 -5.46
CA GLU A 43 -15.50 -44.69 -5.18
C GLU A 43 -16.46 -44.65 -3.98
N SER A 44 -17.76 -44.85 -4.27
CA SER A 44 -18.87 -45.20 -3.37
C SER A 44 -19.51 -44.16 -2.44
N GLY A 45 -19.46 -42.87 -2.72
CA GLY A 45 -20.26 -41.88 -1.97
C GLY A 45 -20.36 -40.55 -2.70
N ASN A 46 -21.58 -40.06 -2.98
CA ASN A 46 -21.81 -38.72 -3.50
C ASN A 46 -21.49 -37.65 -2.43
N TRP A 47 -20.28 -37.10 -2.47
CA TRP A 47 -19.88 -36.03 -1.57
C TRP A 47 -20.05 -34.66 -2.27
N LEU A 48 -20.77 -33.74 -1.61
CA LEU A 48 -20.87 -32.35 -2.03
C LEU A 48 -19.92 -31.51 -1.16
N THR A 49 -18.91 -30.88 -1.78
CA THR A 49 -18.02 -29.94 -1.09
C THR A 49 -18.44 -28.51 -1.42
N LEU A 50 -18.81 -27.75 -0.39
CA LEU A 50 -19.25 -26.36 -0.52
C LEU A 50 -18.20 -25.44 0.08
N PRO A 51 -17.61 -24.52 -0.72
CA PRO A 51 -16.76 -23.50 -0.18
C PRO A 51 -17.58 -22.43 0.54
N CYS A 52 -17.12 -21.91 1.67
CA CYS A 52 -17.72 -20.73 2.27
C CYS A 52 -17.52 -19.51 1.34
N PRO A 53 -18.59 -18.85 0.88
CA PRO A 53 -18.45 -17.72 -0.03
C PRO A 53 -17.89 -16.47 0.66
N SER A 54 -18.03 -16.35 1.98
CA SER A 54 -17.55 -15.24 2.80
C SER A 54 -16.16 -15.48 3.40
N HIS A 55 -15.55 -16.64 3.10
CA HIS A 55 -14.21 -17.01 3.58
C HIS A 55 -14.08 -17.00 5.11
N ASP A 56 -15.14 -17.46 5.80
CA ASP A 56 -15.12 -17.55 7.26
C ASP A 56 -14.08 -18.55 7.74
N HIS A 57 -13.46 -18.21 8.87
CA HIS A 57 -12.59 -19.17 9.53
C HIS A 57 -13.42 -20.29 10.19
N PRO A 58 -13.02 -21.58 10.09
CA PRO A 58 -13.79 -22.70 10.67
C PRO A 58 -14.10 -22.58 12.16
N LEU A 59 -13.24 -21.91 12.92
CA LEU A 59 -13.48 -21.66 14.35
C LEU A 59 -14.77 -20.88 14.62
N LEU A 60 -15.24 -20.09 13.67
CA LEU A 60 -16.48 -19.32 13.84
C LEU A 60 -17.73 -20.19 13.90
N LEU A 61 -17.66 -21.45 13.46
CA LEU A 61 -18.76 -22.42 13.59
C LEU A 61 -18.96 -22.92 15.02
N ILE A 62 -17.96 -22.78 15.88
CA ILE A 62 -18.12 -23.04 17.33
C ILE A 62 -19.00 -21.93 17.89
N PRO A 63 -20.11 -22.23 18.59
CA PRO A 63 -20.98 -21.22 19.16
C PRO A 63 -20.23 -20.23 20.02
N LYS A 64 -20.52 -18.94 19.81
CA LYS A 64 -19.79 -17.83 20.43
C LYS A 64 -19.74 -17.89 21.95
N GLU A 65 -20.85 -18.34 22.55
CA GLU A 65 -21.05 -18.40 24.00
C GLU A 65 -20.09 -19.37 24.69
N ILE A 66 -19.76 -20.47 24.00
CA ILE A 66 -18.89 -21.53 24.55
C ILE A 66 -17.48 -21.48 23.95
N ARG A 67 -17.23 -20.70 22.89
CA ARG A 67 -16.00 -20.72 22.11
C ARG A 67 -14.78 -20.42 22.97
N ARG A 68 -14.89 -19.44 23.89
CA ARG A 68 -13.79 -19.07 24.77
C ARG A 68 -13.44 -20.23 25.74
N GLN A 69 -14.42 -20.81 26.38
CA GLN A 69 -14.22 -21.95 27.29
C GLN A 69 -13.66 -23.15 26.52
N PHE A 70 -14.24 -23.49 25.37
CA PHE A 70 -13.78 -24.57 24.53
C PHE A 70 -12.31 -24.43 24.10
N LEU A 71 -11.89 -23.24 23.69
CA LEU A 71 -10.50 -22.97 23.32
C LEU A 71 -9.57 -22.96 24.52
N ASP A 72 -10.05 -22.52 25.70
CA ASP A 72 -9.31 -22.57 26.94
C ASP A 72 -9.00 -23.99 27.39
N GLU A 73 -9.96 -24.89 27.28
CA GLU A 73 -9.81 -26.30 27.62
C GLU A 73 -8.97 -27.07 26.58
N LEU A 74 -9.02 -26.67 25.32
CA LEU A 74 -8.35 -27.37 24.21
C LEU A 74 -6.87 -27.01 24.07
N LEU A 75 -6.49 -25.78 24.40
CA LEU A 75 -5.15 -25.26 24.16
C LEU A 75 -4.23 -25.50 25.35
N ASP A 76 -3.17 -26.30 25.15
CA ASP A 76 -2.16 -26.58 26.19
C ASP A 76 -1.03 -25.54 26.23
N ASN A 77 -0.76 -24.86 25.11
CA ASN A 77 0.31 -23.85 25.04
C ASN A 77 -0.12 -22.55 25.75
N ALA A 78 0.43 -22.34 26.95
CA ALA A 78 0.08 -21.18 27.80
C ALA A 78 0.45 -19.82 27.13
N VAL A 79 1.55 -19.76 26.37
CA VAL A 79 1.98 -18.50 25.71
C VAL A 79 1.01 -18.15 24.59
N PHE A 80 0.70 -19.09 23.71
CA PHE A 80 -0.27 -18.87 22.63
C PHE A 80 -1.67 -18.59 23.17
N LYS A 81 -2.07 -19.26 24.27
CA LYS A 81 -3.35 -19.04 24.93
C LYS A 81 -3.47 -17.61 25.45
N ASP A 82 -2.41 -17.10 26.07
CA ASP A 82 -2.37 -15.71 26.55
C ASP A 82 -2.46 -14.72 25.39
N GLU A 83 -1.71 -14.92 24.31
CA GLU A 83 -1.83 -14.11 23.10
C GLU A 83 -3.26 -14.15 22.50
N LEU A 84 -3.84 -15.33 22.36
CA LEU A 84 -5.17 -15.51 21.78
C LEU A 84 -6.26 -14.76 22.57
N PHE A 85 -6.15 -14.75 23.89
CA PHE A 85 -7.17 -14.16 24.76
C PHE A 85 -7.02 -12.68 25.02
N HIS A 86 -5.81 -12.10 24.83
CA HIS A 86 -5.52 -10.72 25.21
C HIS A 86 -5.08 -9.83 24.03
N GLU A 87 -4.54 -10.40 22.95
CA GLU A 87 -4.09 -9.59 21.84
C GLU A 87 -5.23 -9.20 20.89
N LYS A 88 -5.25 -7.92 20.53
CA LYS A 88 -6.25 -7.33 19.63
C LYS A 88 -6.35 -8.01 18.28
N LYS A 89 -5.25 -8.57 17.77
CA LYS A 89 -5.22 -9.29 16.48
C LYS A 89 -6.12 -10.52 16.43
N TYR A 90 -6.46 -11.10 17.59
CA TYR A 90 -7.33 -12.28 17.74
C TYR A 90 -8.75 -11.95 18.26
N GLU A 91 -9.08 -10.69 18.47
CA GLU A 91 -10.40 -10.27 18.96
C GLU A 91 -11.55 -10.81 18.11
N TRP A 92 -11.35 -10.93 16.80
CA TRP A 92 -12.32 -11.46 15.87
C TRP A 92 -12.76 -12.89 16.21
N VAL A 93 -11.88 -13.72 16.77
CA VAL A 93 -12.19 -15.11 17.16
C VAL A 93 -13.36 -15.17 18.14
N PHE A 94 -13.45 -14.19 19.06
CA PHE A 94 -14.47 -14.15 20.10
C PHE A 94 -15.63 -13.20 19.78
N ARG A 95 -15.40 -12.22 18.89
CA ARG A 95 -16.40 -11.23 18.51
C ARG A 95 -17.26 -11.70 17.34
N ASP A 96 -16.65 -12.30 16.33
CA ASP A 96 -17.31 -12.56 15.06
C ASP A 96 -18.14 -13.85 15.06
N GLU A 97 -19.13 -13.89 14.18
CA GLU A 97 -20.03 -14.99 13.95
C GLU A 97 -19.86 -15.51 12.51
N PRO A 98 -20.21 -16.78 12.22
CA PRO A 98 -20.16 -17.29 10.87
C PRO A 98 -21.17 -16.55 9.97
N CYS A 99 -20.92 -16.54 8.66
CA CYS A 99 -21.87 -15.98 7.70
C CYS A 99 -23.20 -16.75 7.72
N THR A 100 -24.23 -16.11 7.21
CA THR A 100 -25.61 -16.65 7.18
C THR A 100 -25.68 -18.04 6.54
N ILE A 101 -24.91 -18.27 5.47
CA ILE A 101 -24.87 -19.57 4.76
C ILE A 101 -24.23 -20.63 5.65
N CYS A 102 -23.08 -20.37 6.23
CA CYS A 102 -22.38 -21.32 7.11
C CYS A 102 -23.19 -21.61 8.38
N SER A 103 -23.84 -20.59 8.95
CA SER A 103 -24.74 -20.76 10.08
C SER A 103 -25.95 -21.61 9.75
N ALA A 104 -26.59 -21.36 8.63
CA ALA A 104 -27.74 -22.18 8.16
C ALA A 104 -27.36 -23.64 7.88
N LEU A 105 -26.21 -23.86 7.20
CA LEU A 105 -25.68 -25.23 6.96
C LEU A 105 -25.38 -25.94 8.26
N TYR A 106 -24.73 -25.29 9.21
CA TYR A 106 -24.44 -25.89 10.52
C TYR A 106 -25.71 -26.29 11.25
N GLN A 107 -26.72 -25.43 11.28
CA GLN A 107 -27.99 -25.71 11.94
C GLN A 107 -28.75 -26.91 11.31
N GLU A 108 -28.80 -26.97 9.99
CA GLU A 108 -29.49 -28.08 9.29
C GLU A 108 -28.71 -29.40 9.43
N LEU A 109 -27.37 -29.36 9.38
CA LEU A 109 -26.54 -30.52 9.64
C LEU A 109 -26.69 -30.99 11.10
N LEU A 110 -26.75 -30.09 12.07
CA LEU A 110 -26.93 -30.41 13.48
C LEU A 110 -28.30 -31.09 13.74
N LYS A 111 -29.37 -30.64 13.08
CA LYS A 111 -30.69 -31.31 13.14
C LYS A 111 -30.64 -32.74 12.60
N LYS A 112 -29.81 -32.96 11.57
CA LYS A 112 -29.69 -34.28 10.91
C LYS A 112 -28.79 -35.23 11.70
N GLU A 113 -27.64 -34.78 12.17
CA GLU A 113 -26.62 -35.59 12.85
C GLU A 113 -26.89 -35.73 14.37
N GLY A 114 -27.54 -34.75 14.97
CA GLY A 114 -27.85 -34.70 16.39
C GLY A 114 -26.65 -34.49 17.31
N ASP A 115 -25.43 -34.38 16.74
CA ASP A 115 -24.17 -34.23 17.47
C ASP A 115 -23.30 -33.12 16.84
N PRO A 116 -22.96 -32.08 17.58
CA PRO A 116 -22.12 -31.00 17.08
C PRO A 116 -20.73 -31.44 16.62
N LEU A 117 -20.14 -32.44 17.26
CA LEU A 117 -18.80 -32.94 16.93
C LEU A 117 -18.80 -33.61 15.54
N LYS A 118 -19.86 -34.41 15.23
CA LYS A 118 -20.04 -35.01 13.91
C LYS A 118 -20.19 -33.95 12.81
N VAL A 119 -20.88 -32.86 13.10
CA VAL A 119 -20.99 -31.72 12.16
C VAL A 119 -19.64 -31.11 11.93
N LEU A 120 -18.85 -30.86 12.98
CA LEU A 120 -17.49 -30.28 12.86
C LEU A 120 -16.52 -31.20 12.11
N GLU A 121 -16.68 -32.52 12.20
CA GLU A 121 -15.93 -33.52 11.39
C GLU A 121 -16.14 -33.35 9.87
N SER A 122 -17.28 -32.77 9.48
CA SER A 122 -17.60 -32.47 8.07
C SER A 122 -17.00 -31.16 7.57
N VAL A 123 -16.36 -30.38 8.45
CA VAL A 123 -15.79 -29.07 8.14
C VAL A 123 -14.31 -29.18 7.80
N TYR A 124 -13.92 -28.56 6.68
CA TYR A 124 -12.55 -28.55 6.22
C TYR A 124 -12.01 -27.11 6.15
N ALA A 125 -10.82 -26.88 6.64
CA ALA A 125 -10.10 -25.64 6.40
C ALA A 125 -9.43 -25.69 5.03
N ARG A 126 -9.57 -24.60 4.28
CA ARG A 126 -8.91 -24.38 3.00
C ARG A 126 -8.11 -23.08 3.07
N PRO A 127 -6.85 -23.04 2.57
CA PRO A 127 -6.11 -21.79 2.45
C PRO A 127 -6.88 -20.79 1.59
N TYR A 128 -6.97 -19.56 2.09
CA TYR A 128 -7.56 -18.46 1.34
C TYR A 128 -6.45 -17.65 0.69
N MET A 129 -6.37 -17.70 -0.64
CA MET A 129 -5.36 -17.00 -1.42
C MET A 129 -5.98 -15.81 -2.15
N PHE A 130 -5.36 -14.66 -2.01
CA PHE A 130 -5.75 -13.45 -2.73
C PHE A 130 -5.38 -13.55 -4.20
N ASN A 131 -6.36 -13.36 -5.07
CA ASN A 131 -6.17 -13.35 -6.51
C ASN A 131 -6.95 -12.20 -7.15
N ARG A 132 -6.26 -11.12 -7.48
CA ARG A 132 -6.87 -9.94 -8.09
C ARG A 132 -7.57 -10.26 -9.42
N ARG A 133 -6.98 -11.12 -10.27
CA ARG A 133 -7.54 -11.46 -11.59
C ARG A 133 -8.86 -12.20 -11.48
N MET A 134 -9.01 -13.02 -10.45
CA MET A 134 -10.24 -13.79 -10.17
C MET A 134 -11.21 -13.03 -9.26
N GLY A 135 -10.84 -11.88 -8.75
CA GLY A 135 -11.62 -11.11 -7.79
C GLY A 135 -11.82 -11.86 -6.47
N ALA A 136 -10.85 -12.67 -6.07
CA ALA A 136 -10.85 -13.37 -4.80
C ALA A 136 -9.96 -12.62 -3.80
N GLY A 137 -10.53 -12.15 -2.70
CA GLY A 137 -9.85 -11.37 -1.68
C GLY A 137 -9.46 -9.94 -2.09
N ILE A 138 -9.26 -9.68 -3.38
CA ILE A 138 -8.96 -8.34 -3.89
C ILE A 138 -9.85 -8.06 -5.10
N SER A 139 -10.65 -7.00 -5.00
CA SER A 139 -11.44 -6.47 -6.12
C SER A 139 -11.08 -5.02 -6.37
N VAL A 140 -10.78 -4.69 -7.62
CA VAL A 140 -10.48 -3.33 -8.06
C VAL A 140 -11.45 -2.97 -9.17
N LEU A 141 -12.27 -1.96 -8.94
CA LEU A 141 -13.27 -1.47 -9.90
C LEU A 141 -12.80 -0.14 -10.49
N ASN A 142 -12.65 -0.12 -11.81
CA ASN A 142 -12.32 1.08 -12.56
C ASN A 142 -13.59 1.81 -13.02
N PRO A 143 -13.51 3.08 -13.44
CA PRO A 143 -14.68 3.86 -13.88
C PRO A 143 -15.47 3.24 -15.02
N GLY A 144 -14.78 2.57 -15.95
CA GLY A 144 -15.37 1.93 -17.12
C GLY A 144 -15.93 0.53 -16.88
N ASP A 145 -15.70 -0.05 -15.73
CA ASP A 145 -16.16 -1.40 -15.44
C ASP A 145 -17.69 -1.41 -15.31
N ARG A 146 -18.33 -2.30 -16.07
CA ARG A 146 -19.78 -2.46 -16.01
C ARG A 146 -20.16 -3.13 -14.71
N ARG A 147 -21.15 -2.58 -14.01
CA ARG A 147 -21.81 -3.31 -12.93
C ARG A 147 -22.47 -4.57 -13.51
N SER A 148 -22.19 -5.71 -12.94
CA SER A 148 -23.09 -6.84 -13.10
C SER A 148 -24.43 -6.40 -12.48
N GLN A 149 -25.49 -6.37 -13.27
CA GLN A 149 -26.83 -6.01 -12.80
C GLN A 149 -27.35 -6.94 -11.68
N ARG A 150 -26.68 -8.08 -11.48
CA ARG A 150 -26.90 -9.00 -10.37
C ARG A 150 -25.57 -9.27 -9.71
N ASN A 151 -25.30 -8.62 -8.60
CA ASN A 151 -24.19 -8.95 -7.71
C ASN A 151 -24.38 -10.32 -7.02
N VAL A 152 -25.39 -11.06 -7.41
CA VAL A 152 -25.82 -12.31 -6.82
C VAL A 152 -25.22 -13.46 -7.61
N ARG A 153 -24.52 -14.34 -6.93
CA ARG A 153 -24.00 -15.58 -7.49
C ARG A 153 -24.71 -16.75 -6.86
N THR A 154 -25.55 -17.40 -7.64
CA THR A 154 -26.22 -18.63 -7.27
C THR A 154 -25.81 -19.71 -8.26
N ASP A 155 -25.32 -20.82 -7.78
CA ASP A 155 -25.19 -22.03 -8.57
C ASP A 155 -26.48 -22.84 -8.42
N GLU A 156 -27.31 -22.87 -9.46
CA GLU A 156 -28.59 -23.56 -9.45
C GLU A 156 -28.43 -25.05 -9.17
N THR A 157 -27.35 -25.68 -9.60
CA THR A 157 -27.08 -27.10 -9.38
C THR A 157 -26.78 -27.35 -7.92
N VAL A 158 -25.95 -26.53 -7.31
CA VAL A 158 -25.69 -26.58 -5.87
C VAL A 158 -26.96 -26.36 -5.07
N GLN A 159 -27.77 -25.35 -5.44
CA GLN A 159 -29.01 -25.07 -4.72
C GLN A 159 -30.01 -26.22 -4.81
N ARG A 160 -30.15 -26.88 -5.98
CA ARG A 160 -31.00 -28.08 -6.13
C ARG A 160 -30.51 -29.21 -5.26
N THR A 161 -29.20 -29.45 -5.25
CA THR A 161 -28.62 -30.54 -4.42
C THR A 161 -28.80 -30.24 -2.93
N LEU A 162 -28.61 -28.99 -2.48
CA LEU A 162 -28.88 -28.60 -1.09
C LEU A 162 -30.35 -28.80 -0.72
N ASN A 163 -31.26 -28.39 -1.58
CA ASN A 163 -32.70 -28.56 -1.35
C ASN A 163 -33.08 -30.05 -1.24
N ALA A 164 -32.48 -30.93 -2.06
CA ALA A 164 -32.69 -32.37 -1.97
C ALA A 164 -32.09 -32.98 -0.71
N LEU A 165 -30.92 -32.50 -0.27
CA LEU A 165 -30.21 -33.02 0.91
C LEU A 165 -30.93 -32.72 2.23
N PHE A 166 -31.58 -31.56 2.31
CA PHE A 166 -32.27 -31.10 3.52
C PHE A 166 -33.81 -31.15 3.45
N ALA A 167 -34.40 -31.74 2.38
CA ALA A 167 -35.83 -31.92 2.30
C ALA A 167 -36.31 -32.97 3.33
N PRO A 168 -37.53 -32.81 3.93
CA PRO A 168 -38.51 -31.74 3.70
C PRO A 168 -38.33 -30.53 4.68
N SER A 169 -37.46 -30.64 5.65
CA SER A 169 -37.45 -29.79 6.85
C SER A 169 -36.64 -28.53 6.78
N GLY A 170 -35.71 -28.37 5.81
CA GLY A 170 -34.82 -27.23 5.76
C GLY A 170 -34.59 -26.67 4.37
N LYS A 171 -34.35 -25.36 4.31
CA LYS A 171 -33.86 -24.65 3.12
C LYS A 171 -32.60 -23.89 3.49
N VAL A 172 -31.50 -24.27 2.87
CA VAL A 172 -30.23 -23.50 2.99
C VAL A 172 -30.04 -22.71 1.70
N PRO A 173 -30.33 -21.41 1.68
CA PRO A 173 -30.11 -20.61 0.50
C PRO A 173 -28.60 -20.37 0.30
N TYR A 174 -28.08 -20.82 -0.84
CA TYR A 174 -26.68 -20.58 -1.22
C TYR A 174 -26.62 -19.40 -2.18
N LEU A 175 -26.80 -18.21 -1.59
CA LEU A 175 -26.92 -16.94 -2.29
C LEU A 175 -25.95 -15.94 -1.69
N TYR A 176 -25.10 -15.34 -2.52
CA TYR A 176 -24.10 -14.37 -2.06
C TYR A 176 -23.73 -13.34 -3.12
N SER A 177 -23.24 -12.19 -2.67
CA SER A 177 -22.82 -11.10 -3.54
C SER A 177 -21.35 -11.19 -3.95
N GLY A 178 -20.93 -10.25 -4.81
CA GLY A 178 -19.52 -10.05 -5.11
C GLY A 178 -18.70 -9.60 -3.90
N TYR A 179 -19.32 -8.98 -2.89
CA TYR A 179 -18.65 -8.54 -1.65
C TYR A 179 -18.18 -9.74 -0.81
N ALA A 180 -18.95 -10.84 -0.76
CA ALA A 180 -18.53 -12.06 -0.07
C ALA A 180 -17.19 -12.59 -0.58
N LYS A 181 -16.96 -12.57 -1.89
CA LYS A 181 -15.69 -13.02 -2.49
C LYS A 181 -14.47 -12.21 -2.03
N VAL A 182 -14.69 -11.00 -1.56
CA VAL A 182 -13.64 -10.06 -1.13
C VAL A 182 -13.60 -9.96 0.38
N ASN A 183 -14.45 -10.72 1.06
CA ASN A 183 -14.51 -10.71 2.52
C ASN A 183 -13.13 -11.03 3.13
N ASN A 184 -12.78 -10.37 4.22
CA ASN A 184 -11.45 -10.39 4.84
C ASN A 184 -10.31 -9.92 3.92
N GLY A 185 -10.63 -9.16 2.89
CA GLY A 185 -9.69 -8.66 1.90
C GLY A 185 -9.86 -7.19 1.57
N ILE A 186 -9.61 -6.81 0.32
CA ILE A 186 -9.56 -5.42 -0.14
C ILE A 186 -10.56 -5.18 -1.28
N TYR A 187 -11.39 -4.16 -1.12
CA TYR A 187 -12.29 -3.68 -2.15
C TYR A 187 -11.93 -2.23 -2.51
N ALA A 188 -11.40 -2.02 -3.72
CA ALA A 188 -10.91 -0.73 -4.17
C ALA A 188 -11.79 -0.15 -5.29
N LEU A 189 -12.23 1.09 -5.11
CA LEU A 189 -12.90 1.90 -6.12
C LEU A 189 -11.90 2.90 -6.69
N MET A 190 -11.62 2.80 -7.98
CA MET A 190 -10.68 3.68 -8.67
C MET A 190 -11.41 4.85 -9.31
N ASP A 191 -10.82 6.04 -9.19
CA ASP A 191 -11.25 7.27 -9.86
C ASP A 191 -12.76 7.57 -9.65
N VAL A 192 -13.12 7.71 -8.36
CA VAL A 192 -14.50 8.07 -7.97
C VAL A 192 -14.78 9.49 -8.38
N LYS A 193 -15.85 9.70 -9.16
CA LYS A 193 -16.31 10.99 -9.70
C LYS A 193 -17.77 11.20 -9.43
N SER A 194 -18.25 12.42 -9.67
CA SER A 194 -19.65 12.81 -9.48
C SER A 194 -20.66 11.90 -10.21
N HIS A 195 -20.29 11.34 -11.35
CA HIS A 195 -21.18 10.50 -12.15
C HIS A 195 -21.18 9.00 -11.76
N ASN A 196 -20.32 8.58 -10.83
CA ASN A 196 -20.25 7.18 -10.37
C ASN A 196 -20.41 7.01 -8.84
N THR A 197 -20.95 8.02 -8.17
CA THR A 197 -21.22 8.03 -6.71
C THR A 197 -22.19 6.94 -6.26
N GLU A 198 -23.03 6.43 -7.15
CA GLU A 198 -23.92 5.30 -6.86
C GLU A 198 -23.17 4.08 -6.28
N ARG A 199 -21.90 3.88 -6.71
CA ARG A 199 -21.05 2.81 -6.18
C ARG A 199 -20.71 2.99 -4.70
N LEU A 200 -20.59 4.24 -4.25
CA LEU A 200 -20.40 4.54 -2.84
C LEU A 200 -21.70 4.38 -2.06
N MET A 201 -22.81 4.76 -2.65
CA MET A 201 -24.13 4.61 -2.00
C MET A 201 -24.44 3.13 -1.72
N ASP A 202 -24.08 2.21 -2.61
CA ASP A 202 -24.22 0.78 -2.38
C ASP A 202 -23.40 0.29 -1.18
N LEU A 203 -22.29 0.96 -0.87
CA LEU A 203 -21.45 0.62 0.27
C LEU A 203 -21.94 1.21 1.60
N HIS A 204 -22.95 2.07 1.57
CA HIS A 204 -23.41 2.79 2.77
C HIS A 204 -23.70 1.84 3.95
N ASN A 205 -24.54 0.84 3.74
CA ASN A 205 -24.92 -0.10 4.79
C ASN A 205 -23.72 -0.97 5.21
N ILE A 206 -22.84 -1.32 4.25
CA ILE A 206 -21.64 -2.11 4.53
C ILE A 206 -20.67 -1.32 5.43
N ILE A 207 -20.44 -0.05 5.11
CA ILE A 207 -19.53 0.81 5.90
C ILE A 207 -20.15 1.12 7.26
N SER A 208 -21.49 1.25 7.34
CA SER A 208 -22.18 1.56 8.58
C SER A 208 -22.28 0.40 9.53
N ASP A 209 -22.76 -0.73 9.04
CA ASP A 209 -23.23 -1.85 9.85
C ASP A 209 -22.48 -3.15 9.55
N GLY A 210 -21.58 -3.16 8.55
CA GLY A 210 -20.90 -4.36 8.08
C GLY A 210 -21.82 -5.38 7.42
N VAL A 211 -23.00 -4.91 6.92
CA VAL A 211 -24.05 -5.78 6.38
C VAL A 211 -24.45 -5.36 4.97
N HIS A 212 -24.57 -6.34 4.09
CA HIS A 212 -25.12 -6.20 2.76
C HIS A 212 -26.34 -7.10 2.60
N LYS A 213 -27.40 -6.64 1.93
CA LYS A 213 -28.58 -7.46 1.66
C LYS A 213 -28.55 -8.00 0.24
N VAL A 214 -28.64 -9.33 0.15
CA VAL A 214 -28.78 -10.05 -1.11
C VAL A 214 -30.20 -10.67 -1.12
N ASP A 215 -31.10 -10.10 -1.90
CA ASP A 215 -32.52 -10.33 -1.77
C ASP A 215 -33.03 -10.05 -0.34
N HIS A 216 -33.36 -11.10 0.40
CA HIS A 216 -33.82 -11.02 1.80
C HIS A 216 -32.78 -11.51 2.81
N ILE A 217 -31.61 -11.94 2.33
CA ILE A 217 -30.55 -12.50 3.18
C ILE A 217 -29.54 -11.41 3.55
N GLU A 218 -29.22 -11.33 4.82
CA GLU A 218 -28.15 -10.47 5.31
C GLU A 218 -26.81 -11.18 5.18
N GLU A 219 -25.90 -10.54 4.47
CA GLU A 219 -24.54 -10.97 4.25
C GLU A 219 -23.58 -10.06 5.05
N ARG A 220 -22.79 -10.66 5.90
CA ARG A 220 -21.77 -9.92 6.66
C ARG A 220 -20.58 -9.62 5.76
N VAL A 221 -20.13 -8.37 5.73
CA VAL A 221 -19.00 -7.94 4.91
C VAL A 221 -17.95 -7.28 5.81
N ASN A 222 -16.79 -7.89 5.89
CA ASN A 222 -15.64 -7.41 6.63
C ASN A 222 -14.46 -7.25 5.67
N SER A 223 -14.47 -6.19 4.89
CA SER A 223 -13.42 -5.89 3.91
C SER A 223 -12.85 -4.50 4.15
N LEU A 224 -11.59 -4.30 3.77
CA LEU A 224 -11.00 -2.97 3.75
C LEU A 224 -11.42 -2.25 2.46
N PHE A 225 -12.13 -1.15 2.60
CA PHE A 225 -12.61 -0.35 1.48
C PHE A 225 -11.67 0.81 1.19
N PHE A 226 -11.21 0.92 -0.05
CA PHE A 226 -10.48 2.07 -0.55
C PHE A 226 -11.25 2.75 -1.67
N ALA A 227 -11.32 4.07 -1.62
CA ALA A 227 -11.82 4.89 -2.72
C ALA A 227 -10.73 5.89 -3.12
N LEU A 228 -10.25 5.80 -4.36
CA LEU A 228 -9.33 6.78 -4.91
C LEU A 228 -10.11 7.84 -5.69
N MET A 229 -9.79 9.10 -5.42
CA MET A 229 -10.45 10.22 -6.09
C MET A 229 -9.48 11.38 -6.28
N ASN A 230 -9.79 12.24 -7.24
CA ASN A 230 -9.07 13.50 -7.38
C ASN A 230 -9.50 14.48 -6.29
N PRO A 231 -8.62 15.40 -5.84
CA PRO A 231 -8.98 16.41 -4.83
C PRO A 231 -10.19 17.27 -5.22
N GLU A 232 -10.40 17.51 -6.51
CA GLU A 232 -11.52 18.29 -7.06
C GLU A 232 -12.87 17.59 -6.86
N ASP A 233 -12.87 16.26 -6.88
CA ASP A 233 -14.06 15.42 -6.71
C ASP A 233 -14.47 15.26 -5.23
N LYS A 234 -13.62 15.69 -4.28
CA LYS A 234 -13.88 15.60 -2.84
C LYS A 234 -15.19 16.27 -2.42
N LYS A 235 -15.58 17.34 -3.10
CA LYS A 235 -16.86 18.05 -2.83
C LYS A 235 -18.06 17.14 -2.98
N VAL A 236 -18.00 16.17 -3.87
CA VAL A 236 -19.08 15.20 -4.10
C VAL A 236 -19.32 14.31 -2.88
N LEU A 237 -18.27 13.99 -2.12
CA LEU A 237 -18.42 13.22 -0.88
C LEU A 237 -18.90 14.06 0.29
N THR A 238 -18.57 15.35 0.33
CA THR A 238 -19.09 16.25 1.38
C THR A 238 -20.59 16.45 1.26
N ASP A 239 -21.15 16.34 0.06
CA ASP A 239 -22.59 16.37 -0.18
C ASP A 239 -23.28 15.07 0.31
N LEU A 240 -22.52 13.99 0.55
CA LEU A 240 -22.96 12.74 1.14
C LEU A 240 -22.67 12.76 2.66
N ALA A 241 -23.35 13.63 3.40
CA ALA A 241 -23.12 13.84 4.83
C ALA A 241 -23.13 12.55 5.68
N ALA A 242 -23.87 11.52 5.24
CA ALA A 242 -23.95 10.22 5.90
C ALA A 242 -22.63 9.41 5.87
N PHE A 243 -21.66 9.80 5.03
CA PHE A 243 -20.36 9.12 4.92
C PHE A 243 -19.22 9.86 5.60
N SER A 244 -19.36 11.18 5.80
CA SER A 244 -18.21 12.03 6.17
C SER A 244 -17.57 11.68 7.50
N ASP A 245 -18.33 11.14 8.44
CA ASP A 245 -17.90 10.74 9.79
C ASP A 245 -17.37 9.30 9.87
N ARG A 246 -17.49 8.53 8.78
CA ARG A 246 -17.10 7.12 8.71
C ARG A 246 -15.96 6.84 7.73
N ILE A 247 -15.48 7.87 7.05
CA ILE A 247 -14.40 7.80 6.06
C ILE A 247 -13.19 8.56 6.58
N GLU A 248 -12.06 7.89 6.61
CA GLU A 248 -10.78 8.52 6.83
C GLU A 248 -10.20 9.01 5.50
N TYR A 249 -9.91 10.31 5.43
CA TYR A 249 -9.32 10.93 4.25
C TYR A 249 -7.80 10.95 4.36
N ILE A 250 -7.14 10.18 3.52
CA ILE A 250 -5.69 10.21 3.38
C ILE A 250 -5.37 11.02 2.13
N ASN A 251 -4.85 12.22 2.34
CA ASN A 251 -4.43 13.07 1.25
C ASN A 251 -3.02 12.69 0.80
N ILE A 252 -2.84 12.45 -0.50
CA ILE A 252 -1.55 12.08 -1.09
C ILE A 252 -1.07 13.25 -1.95
N PRO A 253 -0.07 14.03 -1.49
CA PRO A 253 0.50 15.11 -2.27
C PRO A 253 1.33 14.59 -3.45
N TYR A 254 1.71 15.48 -4.36
CA TYR A 254 2.70 15.15 -5.38
C TYR A 254 4.05 14.80 -4.74
N VAL A 255 4.82 13.96 -5.42
CA VAL A 255 6.13 13.52 -4.96
C VAL A 255 7.05 14.72 -4.69
N LEU A 256 7.62 14.78 -3.49
CA LEU A 256 8.58 15.81 -3.07
C LEU A 256 10.00 15.26 -2.95
N ASP A 257 10.14 13.94 -2.88
CA ASP A 257 11.43 13.28 -2.84
C ASP A 257 12.02 13.13 -4.24
N ILE A 258 13.24 13.62 -4.40
CA ILE A 258 13.97 13.66 -5.68
C ILE A 258 14.31 12.26 -6.17
N LYS A 259 14.66 11.33 -5.24
CA LYS A 259 15.02 9.96 -5.60
C LYS A 259 13.80 9.22 -6.17
N THR A 260 12.66 9.36 -5.51
CA THR A 260 11.39 8.78 -5.98
C THR A 260 10.99 9.35 -7.35
N GLU A 261 11.17 10.65 -7.58
CA GLU A 261 10.87 11.27 -8.89
C GLU A 261 11.77 10.69 -10.00
N ILE A 262 13.04 10.44 -9.71
CA ILE A 262 13.98 9.82 -10.67
C ILE A 262 13.61 8.35 -10.93
N GLU A 263 13.23 7.59 -9.89
CA GLU A 263 12.79 6.21 -10.08
C GLU A 263 11.55 6.12 -10.97
N ILE A 264 10.61 7.07 -10.87
CA ILE A 264 9.46 7.14 -11.79
C ILE A 264 9.94 7.28 -13.24
N TYR A 265 10.94 8.12 -13.52
CA TYR A 265 11.48 8.23 -14.89
C TYR A 265 12.14 6.93 -15.33
N ARG A 266 12.90 6.25 -14.45
CA ARG A 266 13.55 4.98 -14.74
C ARG A 266 12.55 3.85 -15.00
N GLU A 267 11.45 3.81 -14.26
CA GLU A 267 10.39 2.82 -14.47
C GLU A 267 9.65 3.05 -15.79
N VAL A 268 9.38 4.30 -16.15
CA VAL A 268 8.63 4.64 -17.36
C VAL A 268 9.48 4.53 -18.63
N PHE A 269 10.74 4.97 -18.57
CA PHE A 269 11.61 5.07 -19.78
C PHE A 269 12.73 4.02 -19.82
N GLY A 270 12.91 3.24 -18.74
CA GLY A 270 13.96 2.23 -18.62
C GLY A 270 15.25 2.76 -17.96
N GLN A 271 16.00 1.85 -17.37
CA GLN A 271 17.23 2.18 -16.59
C GLN A 271 18.32 2.80 -17.48
N HIS A 272 18.32 2.53 -18.78
CA HIS A 272 19.29 3.05 -19.74
C HIS A 272 19.29 4.58 -19.90
N ILE A 273 18.22 5.27 -19.45
CA ILE A 273 18.20 6.75 -19.51
C ILE A 273 19.38 7.38 -18.77
N ASN A 274 19.91 6.73 -17.72
CA ASN A 274 21.04 7.26 -16.96
C ASN A 274 22.29 7.47 -17.83
N GLU A 275 22.48 6.63 -18.83
CA GLU A 275 23.63 6.67 -19.75
C GLU A 275 23.57 7.86 -20.71
N SER A 276 22.40 8.48 -20.87
CA SER A 276 22.20 9.64 -21.75
C SER A 276 22.50 10.97 -21.06
N PHE A 277 22.78 11.00 -19.76
CA PHE A 277 22.99 12.23 -18.99
C PHE A 277 24.41 12.35 -18.46
N LEU A 278 24.93 13.57 -18.44
CA LEU A 278 26.07 13.88 -17.58
C LEU A 278 25.70 13.70 -16.09
N PRO A 279 26.67 13.40 -15.22
CA PRO A 279 26.42 13.20 -13.80
C PRO A 279 25.57 14.32 -13.19
N ARG A 280 24.60 13.93 -12.35
CA ARG A 280 23.69 14.84 -11.61
C ARG A 280 22.70 15.66 -12.45
N VAL A 281 22.74 15.60 -13.81
CA VAL A 281 21.81 16.39 -14.64
C VAL A 281 20.37 15.86 -14.52
N LEU A 282 20.18 14.55 -14.51
CA LEU A 282 18.87 13.95 -14.27
C LEU A 282 18.31 14.34 -12.89
N HIS A 283 19.16 14.37 -11.86
CA HIS A 283 18.77 14.83 -10.52
C HIS A 283 18.33 16.30 -10.54
N ASN A 284 19.01 17.14 -11.31
CA ASN A 284 18.65 18.56 -11.44
C ASN A 284 17.36 18.76 -12.25
N PHE A 285 17.07 17.86 -13.19
CA PHE A 285 15.75 17.84 -13.83
C PHE A 285 14.65 17.55 -12.78
N ALA A 286 14.82 16.50 -11.98
CA ALA A 286 13.89 16.17 -10.90
C ALA A 286 13.75 17.31 -9.87
N ARG A 287 14.86 17.96 -9.47
CA ARG A 287 14.84 19.15 -8.59
C ARG A 287 14.00 20.29 -9.17
N THR A 288 14.09 20.50 -10.48
CA THR A 288 13.31 21.55 -11.15
C THR A 288 11.81 21.23 -11.11
N ILE A 289 11.43 19.97 -11.30
CA ILE A 289 10.04 19.52 -11.16
C ILE A 289 9.55 19.66 -9.72
N VAL A 290 10.33 19.18 -8.74
CA VAL A 290 9.99 19.28 -7.32
C VAL A 290 9.86 20.73 -6.88
N ALA A 291 10.70 21.64 -7.39
CA ALA A 291 10.60 23.08 -7.09
C ALA A 291 9.23 23.67 -7.43
N THR A 292 8.59 23.19 -8.49
CA THR A 292 7.24 23.64 -8.87
C THR A 292 6.17 23.23 -7.84
N ARG A 293 6.43 22.19 -7.07
CA ARG A 293 5.51 21.59 -6.07
C ARG A 293 5.68 22.19 -4.68
N LEU A 294 6.82 22.82 -4.42
CA LEU A 294 7.10 23.47 -3.15
C LEU A 294 6.42 24.85 -3.08
N ARG A 295 5.96 25.21 -1.89
CA ARG A 295 5.53 26.59 -1.64
C ARG A 295 6.72 27.53 -1.75
N THR A 296 6.48 28.68 -2.35
CA THR A 296 7.52 29.68 -2.57
C THR A 296 8.11 30.17 -1.26
N ARG A 297 7.31 30.28 -0.20
CA ARG A 297 7.75 30.73 1.12
C ARG A 297 7.66 29.60 2.13
N SER A 298 8.72 29.39 2.88
CA SER A 298 8.80 28.47 4.01
C SER A 298 9.15 29.24 5.27
N ASP A 299 8.21 29.32 6.21
CA ASP A 299 8.46 30.04 7.47
C ASP A 299 9.46 29.27 8.35
N ALA A 300 9.45 27.94 8.32
CA ALA A 300 10.43 27.14 9.05
C ALA A 300 11.86 27.31 8.53
N MET A 301 12.03 27.47 7.20
CA MET A 301 13.35 27.77 6.61
C MET A 301 13.83 29.17 6.97
N LEU A 302 12.94 30.16 6.95
CA LEU A 302 13.28 31.55 7.31
C LEU A 302 13.58 31.74 8.81
N GLU A 303 12.95 30.95 9.67
CA GLU A 303 13.29 30.91 11.10
C GLU A 303 14.68 30.29 11.35
N TRP A 304 15.10 29.37 10.49
CA TRP A 304 16.42 28.76 10.59
C TRP A 304 17.50 29.65 10.00
N ILE A 305 17.34 29.99 8.73
CA ILE A 305 18.27 30.82 7.97
C ILE A 305 17.76 32.26 7.97
N GLN A 306 18.28 33.07 8.86
CA GLN A 306 17.85 34.49 9.00
C GLN A 306 18.30 35.37 7.84
N ASN A 307 19.46 35.07 7.25
CA ASN A 307 20.00 35.78 6.10
C ASN A 307 20.23 34.78 4.93
N ALA A 308 19.26 34.67 4.03
CA ALA A 308 19.36 33.81 2.86
C ALA A 308 20.39 34.33 1.82
N GLU A 309 20.70 35.63 1.82
CA GLU A 309 21.60 36.24 0.83
C GLU A 309 23.04 35.70 0.93
N LYS A 310 23.48 35.27 2.14
CA LYS A 310 24.80 34.69 2.31
C LYS A 310 24.99 33.36 1.53
N TYR A 311 23.88 32.71 1.18
CA TYR A 311 23.87 31.46 0.40
C TYR A 311 23.50 31.65 -1.08
N GLU A 312 23.49 32.88 -1.60
CA GLU A 312 23.11 33.18 -2.98
C GLU A 312 23.96 32.43 -4.03
N LEU A 313 25.18 32.04 -3.69
CA LEU A 313 26.05 31.23 -4.56
C LEU A 313 25.57 29.78 -4.72
N TYR A 314 24.86 29.25 -3.73
CA TYR A 314 24.54 27.83 -3.64
C TYR A 314 23.05 27.56 -3.62
N CYS A 315 22.23 28.54 -3.28
CA CYS A 315 20.80 28.37 -3.08
C CYS A 315 20.01 29.50 -3.74
N ASP A 316 18.75 29.28 -3.99
CA ASP A 316 17.79 30.28 -4.41
C ASP A 316 17.36 31.17 -3.22
N LYS A 317 16.83 32.35 -3.52
CA LYS A 317 16.41 33.35 -2.49
C LYS A 317 15.33 32.82 -1.53
N ASN A 318 14.56 31.81 -1.97
CA ASN A 318 13.50 31.21 -1.18
C ASN A 318 13.97 29.95 -0.40
N LEU A 319 15.26 29.63 -0.47
CA LEU A 319 15.87 28.45 0.15
C LEU A 319 15.24 27.11 -0.27
N GLN A 320 14.60 27.03 -1.45
CA GLN A 320 13.95 25.82 -1.91
C GLN A 320 14.95 24.69 -2.20
N LEU A 321 16.12 25.01 -2.77
CA LEU A 321 17.17 24.01 -3.00
C LEU A 321 17.68 23.43 -1.67
N LEU A 322 17.86 24.28 -0.65
CA LEU A 322 18.24 23.80 0.68
C LEU A 322 17.11 22.97 1.32
N LYS A 323 15.85 23.39 1.19
CA LYS A 323 14.70 22.65 1.72
C LYS A 323 14.62 21.25 1.11
N MET A 324 14.88 21.08 -0.18
CA MET A 324 14.93 19.77 -0.84
C MET A 324 16.01 18.86 -0.25
N GLU A 325 17.21 19.39 0.03
CA GLU A 325 18.28 18.63 0.68
C GLU A 325 17.85 18.18 2.09
N ILE A 326 17.20 19.04 2.86
CA ILE A 326 16.67 18.68 4.19
C ILE A 326 15.60 17.60 4.11
N TYR A 327 14.74 17.61 3.08
CA TYR A 327 13.74 16.57 2.86
C TYR A 327 14.38 15.21 2.54
N THR A 328 15.51 15.20 1.84
CA THR A 328 16.29 13.96 1.60
C THR A 328 17.18 13.56 2.77
N GLY A 329 17.22 14.36 3.84
CA GLY A 329 18.03 14.08 5.04
C GLY A 329 19.48 14.55 4.93
N HIS A 330 19.83 15.29 3.87
CA HIS A 330 21.19 15.76 3.63
C HIS A 330 21.36 17.19 4.11
N ILE A 331 22.49 17.45 4.81
CA ILE A 331 22.94 18.78 5.21
C ILE A 331 24.09 19.16 4.29
N PRO A 332 23.92 20.19 3.43
CA PRO A 332 24.97 20.57 2.49
C PRO A 332 26.23 21.08 3.19
N PRO A 333 27.44 20.73 2.70
CA PRO A 333 28.71 21.12 3.32
C PRO A 333 29.03 22.61 3.14
N TRP A 334 28.30 23.32 2.29
CA TRP A 334 28.49 24.78 2.10
C TRP A 334 27.73 25.63 3.13
N LEU A 335 26.98 25.01 4.05
CA LEU A 335 26.38 25.75 5.15
C LEU A 335 27.43 26.21 6.14
N GLU A 336 27.28 27.44 6.66
CA GLU A 336 28.12 27.94 7.71
C GLU A 336 27.90 27.21 9.02
N GLU A 337 28.97 27.04 9.78
CA GLU A 337 29.00 26.27 11.03
C GLU A 337 27.93 26.75 12.02
N GLU A 338 27.71 28.04 12.12
CA GLU A 338 26.68 28.66 12.96
C GLU A 338 25.25 28.19 12.59
N ASP A 339 24.95 28.07 11.30
CA ASP A 339 23.63 27.60 10.86
C ASP A 339 23.48 26.08 11.00
N VAL A 340 24.59 25.35 10.87
CA VAL A 340 24.61 23.90 11.16
C VAL A 340 24.34 23.64 12.65
N GLU A 341 24.99 24.40 13.56
CA GLU A 341 24.74 24.30 15.00
C GLU A 341 23.28 24.64 15.37
N ARG A 342 22.70 25.61 14.67
CA ARG A 342 21.28 25.96 14.85
C ARG A 342 20.30 24.92 14.31
N PHE A 343 20.76 23.94 13.52
CA PHE A 343 19.91 22.89 12.94
C PHE A 343 19.63 21.78 13.92
N THR A 344 18.76 22.05 14.89
CA THR A 344 18.33 21.07 15.90
C THR A 344 17.32 20.08 15.36
N SER A 345 17.19 18.91 15.99
CA SER A 345 16.17 17.90 15.66
C SER A 345 14.75 18.48 15.64
N LYS A 346 14.43 19.38 16.57
CA LYS A 346 13.13 20.07 16.62
C LYS A 346 12.90 20.94 15.39
N ARG A 347 13.92 21.64 14.94
CA ARG A 347 13.86 22.49 13.75
C ARG A 347 13.71 21.67 12.49
N ARG A 348 14.46 20.57 12.39
CA ARG A 348 14.31 19.59 11.30
C ARG A 348 12.89 19.05 11.21
N LEU A 349 12.30 18.61 12.31
CA LEU A 349 10.92 18.13 12.35
C LEU A 349 9.93 19.20 11.89
N LYS A 350 10.15 20.49 12.26
CA LYS A 350 9.31 21.60 11.84
C LYS A 350 9.38 21.82 10.32
N ILE A 351 10.57 21.73 9.73
CA ILE A 351 10.75 21.84 8.26
C ILE A 351 10.09 20.65 7.55
N ILE A 352 10.28 19.43 8.06
CA ILE A 352 9.66 18.22 7.50
C ILE A 352 8.13 18.28 7.59
N ALA A 353 7.58 18.82 8.68
CA ALA A 353 6.12 18.97 8.83
C ALA A 353 5.51 19.91 7.77
N GLU A 354 6.28 20.84 7.19
CA GLU A 354 5.80 21.64 6.06
C GLU A 354 5.56 20.81 4.79
N SER A 355 6.13 19.60 4.67
CA SER A 355 5.87 18.71 3.54
C SER A 355 4.39 18.33 3.42
N GLU A 356 3.64 18.34 4.52
CA GLU A 356 2.19 18.13 4.52
C GLU A 356 1.41 19.23 3.77
N GLN A 357 2.04 20.41 3.63
CA GLN A 357 1.47 21.56 2.95
C GLN A 357 2.07 21.80 1.56
N ASP A 358 3.24 21.20 1.28
CA ASP A 358 3.85 21.16 -0.04
C ASP A 358 3.24 20.04 -0.91
N GLY A 359 3.46 20.07 -2.21
CA GLY A 359 2.96 19.02 -3.12
C GLY A 359 1.49 19.16 -3.52
N TRP A 360 0.82 20.26 -3.17
CA TRP A 360 -0.57 20.56 -3.56
C TRP A 360 -0.70 21.45 -4.78
N GLN A 361 0.42 21.89 -5.30
CA GLN A 361 0.52 22.78 -6.46
C GLN A 361 1.63 22.30 -7.41
N GLY A 362 1.79 23.00 -8.54
CA GLY A 362 2.84 22.73 -9.50
C GLY A 362 2.54 21.57 -10.44
N LEU A 363 3.57 20.99 -11.00
CA LEU A 363 3.45 19.97 -12.03
C LEU A 363 3.04 18.62 -11.43
N SER A 364 1.95 18.05 -11.95
CA SER A 364 1.51 16.70 -11.60
C SER A 364 2.54 15.64 -12.05
N GLY A 365 2.42 14.41 -11.56
CA GLY A 365 3.26 13.30 -12.03
C GLY A 365 3.12 13.04 -13.54
N ARG A 366 1.92 13.23 -14.12
CA ARG A 366 1.70 13.11 -15.57
C ARG A 366 2.37 14.22 -16.34
N ASP A 367 2.32 15.46 -15.84
CA ASP A 367 3.00 16.59 -16.46
C ASP A 367 4.51 16.42 -16.41
N SER A 368 5.03 15.93 -15.29
CA SER A 368 6.44 15.61 -15.10
C SER A 368 6.93 14.58 -16.13
N ILE A 369 6.23 13.45 -16.25
CA ILE A 369 6.55 12.40 -17.26
C ILE A 369 6.49 12.97 -18.70
N ARG A 370 5.46 13.78 -19.00
CA ARG A 370 5.33 14.42 -20.31
C ARG A 370 6.49 15.38 -20.59
N MET A 371 6.85 16.22 -19.61
CA MET A 371 7.97 17.15 -19.77
C MET A 371 9.31 16.42 -19.87
N PHE A 372 9.50 15.35 -19.12
CA PHE A 372 10.69 14.52 -19.24
C PHE A 372 10.80 13.90 -20.63
N ASN A 373 9.71 13.33 -21.14
CA ASN A 373 9.67 12.76 -22.49
C ASN A 373 10.00 13.81 -23.57
N GLU A 374 9.44 15.01 -23.46
CA GLU A 374 9.74 16.12 -24.38
C GLU A 374 11.22 16.53 -24.30
N PHE A 375 11.75 16.66 -23.09
CA PHE A 375 13.15 17.01 -22.85
C PHE A 375 14.08 15.93 -23.39
N PHE A 376 13.83 14.68 -23.04
CA PHE A 376 14.65 13.55 -23.46
C PHE A 376 14.63 13.38 -24.99
N SER A 377 13.46 13.41 -25.60
CA SER A 377 13.32 13.31 -27.07
C SER A 377 14.00 14.46 -27.83
N MET A 378 14.08 15.64 -27.20
CA MET A 378 14.70 16.82 -27.84
C MET A 378 16.23 16.75 -27.82
N TYR A 379 16.83 16.20 -26.77
CA TYR A 379 18.27 16.30 -26.51
C TYR A 379 19.01 14.95 -26.48
N ALA A 380 18.34 13.82 -26.30
CA ALA A 380 19.01 12.53 -26.31
C ALA A 380 19.52 12.20 -27.71
N ARG A 381 20.82 11.95 -27.83
CA ARG A 381 21.52 11.56 -29.06
C ARG A 381 22.59 10.54 -28.72
N GLU A 382 22.94 9.70 -29.68
CA GLU A 382 23.99 8.68 -29.49
C GLU A 382 25.39 9.25 -29.29
N ASP A 383 25.65 10.44 -29.85
CA ASP A 383 26.97 11.07 -29.88
C ASP A 383 27.21 12.11 -28.77
N LYS A 384 26.17 12.47 -28.00
CA LYS A 384 26.28 13.56 -27.03
C LYS A 384 25.39 13.34 -25.79
N LEU A 385 26.01 13.40 -24.62
CA LEU A 385 25.29 13.36 -23.35
C LEU A 385 24.54 14.68 -23.10
N ILE A 386 23.40 14.55 -22.45
CA ILE A 386 22.58 15.70 -22.02
C ILE A 386 23.28 16.42 -20.88
N ASP A 387 23.51 17.70 -21.04
CA ASP A 387 24.21 18.55 -20.11
C ASP A 387 23.28 19.56 -19.40
N MET A 388 23.83 20.27 -18.43
CA MET A 388 23.08 21.23 -17.60
C MET A 388 22.63 22.48 -18.40
N SER A 389 23.34 22.84 -19.48
CA SER A 389 22.97 23.98 -20.33
C SER A 389 21.70 23.68 -21.14
N MET A 390 21.57 22.44 -21.64
CA MET A 390 20.37 21.97 -22.33
C MET A 390 19.14 22.01 -21.40
N LEU A 391 19.31 21.57 -20.15
CA LEU A 391 18.28 21.67 -19.11
C LEU A 391 17.86 23.12 -18.87
N GLY A 392 18.84 24.02 -18.71
CA GLY A 392 18.59 25.45 -18.52
C GLY A 392 17.82 26.07 -19.69
N ILE A 393 18.21 25.76 -20.94
CA ILE A 393 17.53 26.24 -22.15
C ILE A 393 16.09 25.74 -22.19
N PHE A 394 15.87 24.45 -21.91
CA PHE A 394 14.55 23.82 -21.91
C PHE A 394 13.60 24.51 -20.93
N PHE A 395 13.97 24.58 -19.64
CA PHE A 395 13.10 25.18 -18.63
C PHE A 395 12.93 26.69 -18.78
N ARG A 396 13.94 27.43 -19.24
CA ARG A 396 13.76 28.87 -19.58
C ARG A 396 12.73 29.09 -20.69
N LYS A 397 12.63 28.18 -21.66
CA LYS A 397 11.57 28.22 -22.68
C LYS A 397 10.18 28.02 -22.07
N TYR A 398 10.06 27.10 -21.11
CA TYR A 398 8.81 26.87 -20.39
C TYR A 398 8.44 28.07 -19.49
N CYS A 399 9.38 28.62 -18.73
CA CYS A 399 9.15 29.79 -17.89
C CYS A 399 8.78 31.07 -18.68
N LYS A 400 9.12 31.15 -19.97
CA LYS A 400 8.66 32.24 -20.83
C LYS A 400 7.16 32.13 -21.14
N LYS A 401 6.62 30.93 -21.20
CA LYS A 401 5.18 30.69 -21.43
C LYS A 401 4.36 30.90 -20.18
N ASP A 402 4.89 30.47 -19.03
CA ASP A 402 4.26 30.65 -17.73
C ASP A 402 5.31 31.00 -16.66
N LYS A 403 5.31 32.28 -16.24
CA LYS A 403 6.25 32.81 -15.25
C LYS A 403 6.00 32.31 -13.83
N SER A 404 4.86 31.67 -13.58
CA SER A 404 4.48 31.17 -12.26
C SER A 404 5.03 29.76 -11.97
N ILE A 405 5.52 29.04 -12.98
CA ILE A 405 5.96 27.64 -12.84
C ILE A 405 7.15 27.50 -11.89
N LEU A 406 8.13 28.38 -11.98
CA LEU A 406 9.33 28.36 -11.14
C LEU A 406 9.58 29.73 -10.50
N PRO A 407 10.12 29.77 -9.28
CA PRO A 407 10.55 31.01 -8.66
C PRO A 407 11.61 31.72 -9.51
N MET A 408 11.58 33.06 -9.49
CA MET A 408 12.55 33.86 -10.23
C MET A 408 13.98 33.60 -9.73
N GLY A 409 14.90 33.33 -10.65
CA GLY A 409 16.31 33.06 -10.33
C GLY A 409 16.62 31.62 -9.92
N PHE A 410 15.59 30.75 -9.78
CA PHE A 410 15.79 29.35 -9.36
C PHE A 410 16.75 28.58 -10.28
N LEU A 411 16.55 28.65 -11.61
CA LEU A 411 17.41 27.95 -12.58
C LEU A 411 18.86 28.43 -12.54
N ASP A 412 19.10 29.69 -12.28
CA ASP A 412 20.46 30.25 -12.19
C ASP A 412 21.14 29.78 -10.89
N SER A 413 20.38 29.67 -9.80
CA SER A 413 20.87 29.11 -8.54
C SER A 413 21.14 27.60 -8.66
N LEU A 414 20.27 26.88 -9.35
CA LEU A 414 20.47 25.44 -9.63
C LEU A 414 21.75 25.21 -10.45
N LEU A 415 22.03 26.05 -11.44
CA LEU A 415 23.26 25.97 -12.23
C LEU A 415 24.50 26.26 -11.38
N ARG A 416 24.44 27.27 -10.50
CA ARG A 416 25.56 27.58 -9.57
C ARG A 416 25.84 26.42 -8.63
N MET A 417 24.80 25.85 -8.04
CA MET A 417 24.90 24.66 -7.18
C MET A 417 25.47 23.44 -7.94
N TYR A 418 25.05 23.23 -9.19
CA TYR A 418 25.61 22.16 -10.04
C TYR A 418 27.13 22.38 -10.26
N ASN A 419 27.54 23.58 -10.66
CA ASN A 419 28.95 23.92 -10.88
C ASN A 419 29.78 23.72 -9.61
N TYR A 420 29.25 24.14 -8.46
CA TYR A 420 29.88 23.89 -7.16
C TYR A 420 30.07 22.40 -6.91
N SER A 421 29.00 21.59 -7.09
CA SER A 421 29.05 20.15 -6.87
C SER A 421 30.04 19.43 -7.79
N VAL A 422 30.15 19.87 -9.06
CA VAL A 422 31.15 19.34 -10.01
C VAL A 422 32.55 19.71 -9.55
N LEU A 423 32.78 20.95 -9.12
CA LEU A 423 34.07 21.39 -8.61
C LEU A 423 34.51 20.60 -7.38
N GLN A 424 33.57 20.28 -6.46
CA GLN A 424 33.87 19.44 -5.30
C GLN A 424 34.26 18.02 -5.72
N SER A 425 33.53 17.39 -6.64
CA SER A 425 33.88 16.08 -7.16
C SER A 425 35.27 16.04 -7.82
N VAL A 426 35.65 17.12 -8.53
CA VAL A 426 37.00 17.25 -9.11
C VAL A 426 38.05 17.38 -7.99
N LYS A 427 37.78 18.20 -6.99
CA LYS A 427 38.71 18.36 -5.82
C LYS A 427 38.91 17.01 -5.10
N GLU A 428 37.81 16.29 -4.78
CA GLU A 428 37.85 15.00 -4.12
C GLU A 428 38.65 13.98 -4.93
N SER A 429 38.46 13.95 -6.24
CA SER A 429 39.24 13.05 -7.13
C SER A 429 40.72 13.39 -7.14
N LEU A 430 41.11 14.65 -7.04
CA LEU A 430 42.51 15.08 -7.05
C LEU A 430 43.21 14.88 -5.70
N TYR A 431 42.50 15.04 -4.59
CA TYR A 431 43.10 15.05 -3.26
C TYR A 431 42.84 13.81 -2.42
N TYR A 432 42.26 12.74 -2.95
CA TYR A 432 41.84 11.53 -2.20
C TYR A 432 40.95 11.84 -0.97
N TYR A 433 40.32 13.00 -0.95
CA TYR A 433 39.46 13.44 0.12
C TYR A 433 38.01 13.37 -0.35
N ASN A 434 37.23 12.45 0.22
CA ASN A 434 35.85 12.24 -0.16
C ASN A 434 34.90 12.55 1.02
N GLU A 435 34.52 13.80 1.15
CA GLU A 435 33.63 14.31 2.20
C GLU A 435 32.22 13.73 2.10
N GLU A 436 31.73 13.54 0.87
CA GLU A 436 30.42 12.91 0.64
C GLU A 436 30.42 11.43 1.08
N GLN A 437 31.52 10.71 0.83
CA GLN A 437 31.65 9.31 1.25
C GLN A 437 31.71 9.22 2.78
N ILE A 438 32.50 10.04 3.43
CA ILE A 438 32.58 10.11 4.90
C ILE A 438 31.20 10.42 5.51
N THR A 439 30.49 11.39 4.95
CA THR A 439 29.13 11.74 5.40
C THR A 439 28.17 10.57 5.23
N ARG A 440 28.23 9.88 4.09
CA ARG A 440 27.41 8.70 3.81
C ARG A 440 27.71 7.55 4.77
N ASP A 441 29.00 7.29 5.02
CA ASP A 441 29.44 6.24 5.93
C ASP A 441 28.97 6.52 7.37
N ILE A 442 29.03 7.79 7.80
CA ILE A 442 28.49 8.22 9.09
C ILE A 442 26.98 8.03 9.15
N GLN A 443 26.24 8.42 8.09
CA GLN A 443 24.78 8.23 8.03
C GLN A 443 24.40 6.76 8.07
N ASN A 444 25.13 5.91 7.34
CA ASN A 444 24.95 4.46 7.34
C ASN A 444 25.22 3.88 8.74
N TYR A 445 26.30 4.30 9.37
CA TYR A 445 26.63 3.86 10.72
C TYR A 445 25.55 4.28 11.74
N MET A 446 25.17 5.54 11.74
CA MET A 446 24.11 6.05 12.63
C MET A 446 22.76 5.36 12.41
N PHE A 447 22.48 4.93 11.19
CA PHE A 447 21.30 4.14 10.89
C PHE A 447 21.45 2.70 11.40
N ALA A 448 22.60 2.07 11.14
CA ALA A 448 22.90 0.68 11.50
C ALA A 448 22.85 0.42 13.02
N VAL A 449 23.30 1.36 13.84
CA VAL A 449 23.30 1.25 15.32
C VAL A 449 21.91 1.01 15.93
N ASN A 450 20.84 1.29 15.19
CA ASN A 450 19.47 1.09 15.67
C ASN A 450 18.91 -0.33 15.38
N PHE A 451 19.69 -1.23 14.78
CA PHE A 451 19.24 -2.56 14.37
C PHE A 451 20.08 -3.64 15.04
N GLU A 452 19.53 -4.84 15.13
CA GLU A 452 20.21 -5.99 15.69
C GLU A 452 21.27 -6.55 14.73
N PRO A 453 22.44 -7.01 15.23
CA PRO A 453 23.46 -7.67 14.43
C PRO A 453 22.89 -8.89 13.67
N GLY A 454 23.34 -9.10 12.44
CA GLY A 454 22.90 -10.20 11.57
C GLY A 454 21.70 -9.88 10.70
N THR A 455 21.10 -8.68 10.81
CA THR A 455 20.04 -8.22 9.92
C THR A 455 20.62 -7.50 8.70
N THR A 456 19.83 -7.43 7.63
CA THR A 456 20.16 -6.65 6.43
C THR A 456 19.09 -5.60 6.21
N GLU A 457 19.49 -4.32 6.28
CA GLU A 457 18.57 -3.18 6.20
C GLU A 457 18.95 -2.21 5.08
N VAL A 458 17.97 -1.51 4.54
CA VAL A 458 18.23 -0.43 3.57
C VAL A 458 18.21 0.91 4.28
N CYS A 459 19.36 1.58 4.27
CA CYS A 459 19.48 2.90 4.88
C CYS A 459 18.55 3.91 4.19
N ARG A 460 17.55 4.41 4.90
CA ARG A 460 16.58 5.39 4.37
C ARG A 460 17.19 6.73 3.97
N PHE A 461 18.39 7.05 4.44
CA PHE A 461 19.07 8.32 4.15
C PHE A 461 19.96 8.21 2.92
N THR A 462 20.69 7.09 2.78
CA THR A 462 21.64 6.88 1.68
C THR A 462 21.07 5.99 0.58
N GLY A 463 20.07 5.16 0.89
CA GLY A 463 19.54 4.15 -0.01
C GLY A 463 20.43 2.91 -0.13
N GLU A 464 21.50 2.81 0.64
CA GLU A 464 22.43 1.68 0.62
C GLU A 464 21.89 0.50 1.43
N ARG A 465 22.17 -0.70 0.95
CA ARG A 465 21.85 -1.94 1.66
C ARG A 465 23.01 -2.26 2.61
N LEU A 466 22.70 -2.30 3.90
CA LEU A 466 23.66 -2.48 4.97
C LEU A 466 23.50 -3.87 5.59
N GLU A 467 24.59 -4.60 5.74
CA GLU A 467 24.66 -5.80 6.57
C GLU A 467 25.12 -5.35 7.96
N ILE A 468 24.26 -5.54 8.96
CA ILE A 468 24.54 -5.09 10.33
C ILE A 468 25.41 -6.16 11.00
N SER A 469 26.65 -5.81 11.30
CA SER A 469 27.59 -6.67 12.05
C SER A 469 27.76 -6.15 13.48
N GLU A 470 28.23 -7.01 14.38
CA GLU A 470 28.72 -6.58 15.68
C GLU A 470 29.94 -5.65 15.48
N ALA A 471 29.91 -4.47 16.13
CA ALA A 471 30.98 -3.48 16.04
C ALA A 471 32.16 -3.85 16.98
#